data_96a6c1ed9d042c65cc5537d20c4dda81
#
_entry.id   96a6c1ed9d042c65cc5537d20c4dda81
#
_cell.length_a   1.000
_cell.length_b   1.000
_cell.length_c   1.000
_cell.angle_alpha   90.00
_cell.angle_beta   90.00
_cell.angle_gamma   90.00
#
_symmetry.space_group_name_H-M   'P 1'
#
loop_
_entity.id
_entity.type
_entity.pdbx_description
1 polymer ?
#
loop_
_entity_poly.entity_id
_entity_poly.type
_entity_poly.pdbx_seq_one_letter_code
_entity_poly.pdbx_strand_id
1 'polypeptide(L)'
;HKRVQMRELIKEKAIAWAIAELGPREIDEINILNASFKAMENAIKKLGIAPEHLLIDGNRFRTSLSIPFDCIVKGDAKVASIAAASILAKTFRDERMSLLHNDFPMYGWNTNMGYPTKAHREGIRQFGITPHHRQSFRLIPEQLSLSL
;
A
#
# COMPACT_ATOMS: atom_id res chain seq x y z
N HIS A 1 -9.85 -14.39 6.61
CA HIS A 1 -11.15 -14.84 6.08
C HIS A 1 -12.21 -13.74 6.10
N LYS A 2 -12.52 -13.11 7.25
CA LYS A 2 -13.53 -12.03 7.37
C LYS A 2 -13.24 -10.82 6.45
N ARG A 3 -11.97 -10.41 6.29
CA ARG A 3 -11.61 -9.28 5.41
C ARG A 3 -11.91 -9.55 3.93
N VAL A 4 -11.72 -10.78 3.47
CA VAL A 4 -11.99 -11.16 2.08
C VAL A 4 -13.49 -11.13 1.80
N GLN A 5 -14.31 -11.66 2.72
CA GLN A 5 -15.78 -11.57 2.62
C GLN A 5 -16.25 -10.12 2.61
N MET A 6 -15.67 -9.28 3.48
CA MET A 6 -15.99 -7.84 3.53
C MET A 6 -15.58 -7.12 2.25
N ARG A 7 -14.46 -7.48 1.62
CA ARG A 7 -14.02 -6.94 0.34
C ARG A 7 -15.08 -7.15 -0.75
N GLU A 8 -15.62 -8.35 -0.87
CA GLU A 8 -16.62 -8.64 -1.90
C GLU A 8 -17.94 -7.88 -1.63
N LEU A 9 -18.34 -7.78 -0.37
CA LEU A 9 -19.50 -6.97 0.02
C LEU A 9 -19.28 -5.47 -0.31
N ILE A 10 -18.10 -4.92 -0.04
CA ILE A 10 -17.76 -3.53 -0.37
C ILE A 10 -17.84 -3.31 -1.87
N LYS A 11 -17.27 -4.21 -2.68
CA LYS A 11 -17.31 -4.12 -4.14
C LYS A 11 -18.73 -4.14 -4.70
N GLU A 12 -19.61 -4.92 -4.07
CA GLU A 12 -21.03 -5.02 -4.45
C GLU A 12 -21.82 -3.76 -4.07
N LYS A 13 -21.57 -3.20 -2.88
CA LYS A 13 -22.38 -2.11 -2.31
C LYS A 13 -21.87 -0.71 -2.59
N ALA A 14 -20.59 -0.54 -2.88
CA ALA A 14 -20.03 0.77 -3.18
C ALA A 14 -20.55 1.28 -4.54
N ILE A 15 -20.89 2.57 -4.60
CA ILE A 15 -21.29 3.22 -5.86
C ILE A 15 -20.13 3.14 -6.88
N ALA A 16 -18.91 3.34 -6.42
CA ALA A 16 -17.68 3.12 -7.19
C ALA A 16 -16.53 2.77 -6.22
N TRP A 17 -15.58 2.02 -6.72
CA TRP A 17 -14.33 1.75 -6.04
C TRP A 17 -13.20 1.61 -7.04
N ALA A 18 -11.99 1.93 -6.61
CA ALA A 18 -10.80 1.76 -7.42
C ALA A 18 -9.59 1.52 -6.52
N ILE A 19 -8.60 0.83 -7.07
CA ILE A 19 -7.32 0.57 -6.42
C ILE A 19 -6.20 1.07 -7.34
N ALA A 20 -5.21 1.71 -6.74
CA ALA A 20 -3.97 2.05 -7.41
C ALA A 20 -2.78 1.67 -6.52
N GLU A 21 -1.71 1.24 -7.16
CA GLU A 21 -0.44 0.95 -6.51
C GLU A 21 0.69 1.73 -7.18
N LEU A 22 1.76 1.97 -6.44
CA LEU A 22 3.02 2.43 -6.98
C LEU A 22 4.09 1.37 -6.76
N GLY A 23 4.99 1.23 -7.73
CA GLY A 23 6.09 0.28 -7.67
C GLY A 23 7.21 0.74 -6.73
N PRO A 24 8.12 -0.17 -6.34
CA PRO A 24 9.25 0.15 -5.47
C PRO A 24 10.11 1.30 -6.00
N ARG A 25 10.36 1.37 -7.30
CA ARG A 25 11.15 2.45 -7.92
C ARG A 25 10.51 3.82 -7.73
N GLU A 26 9.20 3.95 -7.98
CA GLU A 26 8.49 5.20 -7.77
C GLU A 26 8.52 5.62 -6.30
N ILE A 27 8.40 4.65 -5.37
CA ILE A 27 8.50 4.92 -3.92
C ILE A 27 9.90 5.42 -3.56
N ASP A 28 10.94 4.82 -4.14
CA ASP A 28 12.34 5.24 -3.90
C ASP A 28 12.62 6.66 -4.42
N GLU A 29 11.99 7.05 -5.54
CA GLU A 29 12.14 8.39 -6.14
C GLU A 29 11.46 9.50 -5.33
N ILE A 30 10.23 9.27 -4.84
CA ILE A 30 9.40 10.33 -4.25
C ILE A 30 9.16 10.18 -2.74
N ASN A 31 9.71 9.17 -2.12
CA ASN A 31 9.50 8.65 -0.76
C ASN A 31 8.09 8.10 -0.50
N ILE A 32 7.95 7.34 0.61
CA ILE A 32 6.72 6.61 0.92
C ILE A 32 5.52 7.52 1.20
N LEU A 33 5.73 8.70 1.79
CA LEU A 33 4.63 9.63 2.08
C LEU A 33 4.03 10.18 0.79
N ASN A 34 4.86 10.72 -0.10
CA ASN A 34 4.42 11.24 -1.39
C ASN A 34 3.87 10.13 -2.29
N ALA A 35 4.45 8.93 -2.23
CA ALA A 35 3.93 7.76 -2.93
C ALA A 35 2.52 7.38 -2.45
N SER A 36 2.24 7.47 -1.14
CA SER A 36 0.90 7.25 -0.59
C SER A 36 -0.10 8.26 -1.14
N PHE A 37 0.26 9.55 -1.19
CA PHE A 37 -0.61 10.59 -1.75
C PHE A 37 -0.87 10.37 -3.23
N LYS A 38 0.17 10.05 -4.01
CA LYS A 38 0.05 9.77 -5.44
C LYS A 38 -0.79 8.52 -5.72
N ALA A 39 -0.65 7.48 -4.91
CA ALA A 39 -1.47 6.28 -5.03
C ALA A 39 -2.96 6.58 -4.77
N MET A 40 -3.27 7.36 -3.72
CA MET A 40 -4.64 7.81 -3.45
C MET A 40 -5.19 8.65 -4.62
N GLU A 41 -4.44 9.62 -5.12
CA GLU A 41 -4.83 10.43 -6.28
C GLU A 41 -5.09 9.57 -7.52
N ASN A 42 -4.23 8.60 -7.81
CA ASN A 42 -4.40 7.67 -8.91
C ASN A 42 -5.65 6.80 -8.74
N ALA A 43 -5.97 6.36 -7.53
CA ALA A 43 -7.19 5.62 -7.24
C ALA A 43 -8.44 6.49 -7.47
N ILE A 44 -8.43 7.75 -7.02
CA ILE A 44 -9.52 8.71 -7.27
C ILE A 44 -9.76 8.91 -8.76
N LYS A 45 -8.70 9.09 -9.55
CA LYS A 45 -8.78 9.23 -11.02
C LYS A 45 -9.36 8.00 -11.72
N LYS A 46 -9.21 6.81 -11.12
CA LYS A 46 -9.73 5.54 -11.65
C LYS A 46 -11.18 5.24 -11.27
N LEU A 47 -11.82 6.04 -10.42
CA LEU A 47 -13.19 5.74 -9.93
C LEU A 47 -14.25 5.70 -11.03
N GLY A 48 -14.04 6.36 -12.17
CA GLY A 48 -15.04 6.48 -13.24
C GLY A 48 -16.17 7.46 -12.95
N ILE A 49 -16.29 7.92 -11.71
CA ILE A 49 -17.18 9.01 -11.27
C ILE A 49 -16.35 10.03 -10.50
N ALA A 50 -16.72 11.30 -10.57
CA ALA A 50 -16.06 12.37 -9.83
C ALA A 50 -16.67 12.47 -8.42
N PRO A 51 -15.90 12.23 -7.34
CA PRO A 51 -16.38 12.49 -6.00
C PRO A 51 -16.49 14.00 -5.72
N GLU A 52 -17.50 14.40 -4.98
CA GLU A 52 -17.70 15.81 -4.60
C GLU A 52 -16.80 16.21 -3.40
N HIS A 53 -16.42 15.25 -2.58
CA HIS A 53 -15.60 15.46 -1.38
C HIS A 53 -14.77 14.21 -1.05
N LEU A 54 -13.55 14.40 -0.51
CA LEU A 54 -12.69 13.29 -0.11
C LEU A 54 -12.53 13.23 1.40
N LEU A 55 -12.65 12.05 1.97
CA LEU A 55 -12.32 11.76 3.37
C LEU A 55 -11.04 10.91 3.41
N ILE A 56 -9.98 11.47 3.98
CA ILE A 56 -8.64 10.89 3.97
C ILE A 56 -8.26 10.43 5.38
N ASP A 57 -7.80 9.19 5.52
CA ASP A 57 -7.22 8.71 6.77
C ASP A 57 -5.87 9.38 7.04
N GLY A 58 -5.72 9.91 8.25
CA GLY A 58 -4.48 10.56 8.68
C GLY A 58 -4.64 12.04 8.98
N ASN A 59 -3.52 12.75 9.06
CA ASN A 59 -3.47 14.16 9.46
C ASN A 59 -3.01 15.10 8.34
N ARG A 60 -2.72 14.58 7.15
CA ARG A 60 -2.29 15.36 5.98
C ARG A 60 -2.56 14.64 4.68
N PHE A 61 -2.83 15.41 3.64
CA PHE A 61 -2.93 14.94 2.27
C PHE A 61 -2.46 16.04 1.32
N ARG A 62 -1.93 15.67 0.16
CA ARG A 62 -1.59 16.58 -0.93
C ARG A 62 -2.05 15.96 -2.23
N THR A 63 -2.70 16.75 -3.07
CA THR A 63 -3.20 16.31 -4.36
C THR A 63 -3.19 17.46 -5.36
N SER A 64 -3.12 17.15 -6.65
CA SER A 64 -3.34 18.09 -7.73
C SER A 64 -4.82 18.21 -8.14
N LEU A 65 -5.70 17.42 -7.52
CA LEU A 65 -7.14 17.43 -7.81
C LEU A 65 -7.82 18.63 -7.14
N SER A 66 -8.72 19.29 -7.88
CA SER A 66 -9.54 20.40 -7.36
C SER A 66 -10.79 19.88 -6.63
N ILE A 67 -10.64 18.89 -5.77
CA ILE A 67 -11.71 18.28 -4.98
C ILE A 67 -11.46 18.63 -3.51
N PRO A 68 -12.45 19.19 -2.79
CA PRO A 68 -12.30 19.46 -1.35
C PRO A 68 -12.09 18.17 -0.56
N PHE A 69 -11.31 18.24 0.52
CA PHE A 69 -11.02 17.08 1.35
C PHE A 69 -10.89 17.42 2.83
N ASP A 70 -11.15 16.42 3.67
CA ASP A 70 -10.87 16.42 5.11
C ASP A 70 -9.94 15.29 5.48
N CYS A 71 -8.95 15.58 6.32
CA CYS A 71 -8.08 14.58 6.93
C CYS A 71 -8.62 14.17 8.30
N ILE A 72 -8.83 12.88 8.52
CA ILE A 72 -9.43 12.34 9.74
C ILE A 72 -8.45 11.37 10.40
N VAL A 73 -7.88 11.75 11.52
CA VAL A 73 -6.96 10.90 12.30
C VAL A 73 -7.72 9.68 12.83
N LYS A 74 -7.21 8.47 12.52
CA LYS A 74 -7.86 7.19 12.78
C LYS A 74 -9.23 7.11 12.10
N GLY A 75 -9.27 7.56 10.85
CA GLY A 75 -10.49 7.65 10.07
C GLY A 75 -11.11 6.28 9.80
N ASP A 76 -10.30 5.25 9.64
CA ASP A 76 -10.73 3.85 9.48
C ASP A 76 -11.57 3.31 10.65
N ALA A 77 -11.38 3.85 11.86
CA ALA A 77 -12.19 3.51 13.03
C ALA A 77 -13.43 4.40 13.20
N LYS A 78 -13.56 5.48 12.42
CA LYS A 78 -14.59 6.51 12.62
C LYS A 78 -15.55 6.65 11.44
N VAL A 79 -15.09 6.34 10.22
CA VAL A 79 -15.80 6.60 8.97
C VAL A 79 -15.87 5.35 8.12
N ALA A 80 -17.09 4.92 7.78
CA ALA A 80 -17.32 3.67 7.05
C ALA A 80 -16.64 3.62 5.68
N SER A 81 -16.64 4.73 4.92
CA SER A 81 -15.99 4.79 3.60
C SER A 81 -14.47 4.67 3.70
N ILE A 82 -13.84 5.26 4.73
CA ILE A 82 -12.41 5.11 4.98
C ILE A 82 -12.09 3.66 5.39
N ALA A 83 -12.90 3.07 6.28
CA ALA A 83 -12.75 1.66 6.67
C ALA A 83 -12.86 0.71 5.46
N ALA A 84 -13.84 0.95 4.59
CA ALA A 84 -14.02 0.19 3.36
C ALA A 84 -12.80 0.29 2.43
N ALA A 85 -12.30 1.51 2.19
CA ALA A 85 -11.11 1.75 1.38
C ALA A 85 -9.87 1.05 1.97
N SER A 86 -9.71 1.10 3.29
CA SER A 86 -8.62 0.40 4.01
C SER A 86 -8.68 -1.12 3.81
N ILE A 87 -9.88 -1.72 3.87
CA ILE A 87 -10.08 -3.16 3.62
C ILE A 87 -9.72 -3.52 2.19
N LEU A 88 -10.17 -2.73 1.20
CA LEU A 88 -9.84 -2.95 -0.21
C LEU A 88 -8.32 -2.88 -0.44
N ALA A 89 -7.68 -1.82 0.03
CA ALA A 89 -6.24 -1.64 -0.13
C ALA A 89 -5.44 -2.77 0.54
N LYS A 90 -5.81 -3.15 1.77
CA LYS A 90 -5.14 -4.20 2.55
C LYS A 90 -5.27 -5.56 1.89
N THR A 91 -6.47 -5.94 1.47
CA THR A 91 -6.71 -7.25 0.84
C THR A 91 -6.06 -7.36 -0.52
N PHE A 92 -6.04 -6.28 -1.30
CA PHE A 92 -5.32 -6.22 -2.57
C PHE A 92 -3.81 -6.39 -2.36
N ARG A 93 -3.23 -5.69 -1.37
CA ARG A 93 -1.81 -5.83 -1.03
C ARG A 93 -1.47 -7.26 -0.62
N ASP A 94 -2.26 -7.86 0.27
CA ASP A 94 -2.01 -9.22 0.76
C ASP A 94 -2.06 -10.25 -0.39
N GLU A 95 -3.00 -10.10 -1.33
CA GLU A 95 -3.09 -10.91 -2.54
C GLU A 95 -1.87 -10.71 -3.46
N ARG A 96 -1.47 -9.44 -3.69
CA ARG A 96 -0.29 -9.11 -4.50
C ARG A 96 0.99 -9.73 -3.92
N MET A 97 1.17 -9.65 -2.60
CA MET A 97 2.33 -10.24 -1.92
C MET A 97 2.32 -11.77 -1.98
N SER A 98 1.14 -12.40 -1.94
CA SER A 98 1.00 -13.84 -2.10
C SER A 98 1.36 -14.28 -3.52
N LEU A 99 0.96 -13.54 -4.55
CA LEU A 99 1.37 -13.81 -5.93
C LEU A 99 2.89 -13.69 -6.10
N LEU A 100 3.50 -12.62 -5.58
CA LEU A 100 4.96 -12.45 -5.63
C LEU A 100 5.70 -13.56 -4.87
N HIS A 101 5.10 -14.13 -3.82
CA HIS A 101 5.70 -15.26 -3.12
C HIS A 101 5.83 -16.52 -4.00
N ASN A 102 4.92 -16.73 -4.94
CA ASN A 102 5.01 -17.88 -5.87
C ASN A 102 6.27 -17.81 -6.74
N ASP A 103 6.64 -16.59 -7.17
CA ASP A 103 7.83 -16.37 -7.98
C ASP A 103 9.12 -16.26 -7.13
N PHE A 104 8.99 -15.80 -5.89
CA PHE A 104 10.10 -15.52 -4.97
C PHE A 104 9.85 -16.09 -3.57
N PRO A 105 9.74 -17.42 -3.39
CA PRO A 105 9.36 -18.03 -2.11
C PRO A 105 10.37 -17.81 -0.98
N MET A 106 11.64 -17.53 -1.31
CA MET A 106 12.73 -17.34 -0.35
C MET A 106 12.55 -16.12 0.56
N TYR A 107 11.68 -15.16 0.21
CA TYR A 107 11.45 -13.96 1.02
C TYR A 107 10.26 -14.07 1.98
N GLY A 108 9.47 -15.16 1.91
CA GLY A 108 8.34 -15.41 2.81
C GLY A 108 7.21 -14.38 2.70
N TRP A 109 7.01 -13.77 1.53
CA TRP A 109 6.06 -12.67 1.32
C TRP A 109 4.59 -13.03 1.55
N ASN A 110 4.23 -14.31 1.44
CA ASN A 110 2.88 -14.79 1.78
C ASN A 110 2.54 -14.74 3.27
N THR A 111 3.54 -14.59 4.13
CA THR A 111 3.36 -14.49 5.59
C THR A 111 3.73 -13.12 6.13
N ASN A 112 4.85 -12.55 5.66
CA ASN A 112 5.34 -11.27 6.16
C ASN A 112 4.78 -10.05 5.39
N MET A 113 4.10 -10.24 4.26
CA MET A 113 3.51 -9.18 3.42
C MET A 113 4.49 -8.04 3.09
N GLY A 114 5.79 -8.36 2.98
CA GLY A 114 6.87 -7.39 2.71
C GLY A 114 7.34 -6.62 3.95
N TYR A 115 6.89 -6.98 5.15
CA TYR A 115 7.44 -6.40 6.38
C TYR A 115 8.81 -6.99 6.70
N PRO A 116 9.73 -6.23 7.33
CA PRO A 116 11.11 -6.63 7.57
C PRO A 116 11.26 -7.60 8.75
N THR A 117 10.62 -8.77 8.65
CA THR A 117 10.77 -9.86 9.61
C THR A 117 12.19 -10.45 9.55
N LYS A 118 12.58 -11.22 10.58
CA LYS A 118 13.87 -11.92 10.59
C LYS A 118 14.02 -12.84 9.37
N ALA A 119 12.99 -13.61 9.03
CA ALA A 119 12.98 -14.50 7.88
C ALA A 119 13.14 -13.75 6.55
N HIS A 120 12.45 -12.61 6.39
CA HIS A 120 12.58 -11.78 5.20
C HIS A 120 14.01 -11.24 5.03
N ARG A 121 14.61 -10.72 6.12
CA ARG A 121 15.98 -10.22 6.11
C ARG A 121 17.01 -11.31 5.81
N GLU A 122 16.78 -12.52 6.33
CA GLU A 122 17.63 -13.67 6.03
C GLU A 122 17.54 -14.06 4.56
N GLY A 123 16.35 -14.07 3.97
CA GLY A 123 16.17 -14.25 2.53
C GLY A 123 16.96 -13.22 1.72
N ILE A 124 16.94 -11.94 2.12
CA ILE A 124 17.74 -10.89 1.47
C ILE A 124 19.24 -11.14 1.59
N ARG A 125 19.73 -11.59 2.77
CA ARG A 125 21.18 -11.90 2.94
C ARG A 125 21.62 -13.04 2.04
N GLN A 126 20.80 -14.07 1.89
CA GLN A 126 21.17 -15.28 1.12
C GLN A 126 20.98 -15.10 -0.38
N PHE A 127 19.92 -14.42 -0.82
CA PHE A 127 19.50 -14.37 -2.23
C PHE A 127 19.61 -12.98 -2.85
N GLY A 128 19.99 -11.96 -2.06
CA GLY A 128 20.02 -10.57 -2.52
C GLY A 128 18.66 -9.92 -2.60
N ILE A 129 18.58 -8.80 -3.31
CA ILE A 129 17.34 -8.06 -3.54
C ILE A 129 16.78 -8.35 -4.93
N THR A 130 15.49 -8.14 -5.11
CA THR A 130 14.80 -8.19 -6.40
C THR A 130 14.29 -6.79 -6.77
N PRO A 131 13.79 -6.57 -8.01
CA PRO A 131 13.12 -5.32 -8.40
C PRO A 131 11.88 -4.97 -7.57
N HIS A 132 11.38 -5.92 -6.77
CA HIS A 132 10.23 -5.73 -5.87
C HIS A 132 10.62 -5.21 -4.48
N HIS A 133 11.92 -5.09 -4.18
CA HIS A 133 12.41 -4.46 -2.96
C HIS A 133 12.62 -2.96 -3.17
N ARG A 134 12.27 -2.17 -2.15
CA ARG A 134 12.55 -0.72 -2.13
C ARG A 134 13.98 -0.49 -1.71
N GLN A 135 14.79 0.07 -2.58
CA GLN A 135 16.23 0.25 -2.35
C GLN A 135 16.55 1.39 -1.37
N SER A 136 15.69 2.42 -1.30
CA SER A 136 15.82 3.53 -0.36
C SER A 136 15.53 3.16 1.10
N PHE A 137 15.00 1.95 1.34
CA PHE A 137 14.69 1.48 2.69
C PHE A 137 15.86 0.69 3.25
N ARG A 138 16.08 0.82 4.56
CA ARG A 138 17.06 -0.02 5.27
C ARG A 138 16.55 -1.47 5.32
N LEU A 139 17.05 -2.29 4.39
CA LEU A 139 16.61 -3.67 4.22
C LEU A 139 17.24 -4.61 5.27
N ILE A 140 18.53 -4.41 5.55
CA ILE A 140 19.27 -5.15 6.58
C ILE A 140 20.05 -4.19 7.49
N PRO A 141 20.24 -4.50 8.78
CA PRO A 141 20.93 -3.61 9.73
C PRO A 141 22.37 -3.25 9.30
N GLU A 142 23.07 -4.19 8.70
CA GLU A 142 24.48 -4.09 8.29
C GLU A 142 24.71 -3.17 7.07
N GLN A 143 23.66 -2.73 6.40
CA GLN A 143 23.71 -1.88 5.22
C GLN A 143 24.39 -0.50 5.45
N LEU A 144 24.49 -0.07 6.72
CA LEU A 144 25.19 1.15 7.10
C LEU A 144 26.72 1.05 7.09
N SER A 145 27.28 -0.15 7.08
CA SER A 145 28.74 -0.37 7.10
C SER A 145 29.37 -0.43 5.70
N LEU A 146 28.59 -0.36 4.64
CA LEU A 146 29.06 -0.44 3.25
C LEU A 146 29.09 0.92 2.52
N SER A 147 28.83 2.01 3.23
CA SER A 147 28.83 3.37 2.67
C SER A 147 30.04 4.15 3.21
N LEU A 148 31.26 3.69 2.91
CA LEU A 148 32.51 4.45 3.05
C LEU A 148 33.27 4.40 1.75
#